data_e820e124790e152d939196edbeedf344
#
_entry.id   e820e124790e152d939196edbeedf344
#
_cell.length_a   1.000
_cell.length_b   1.000
_cell.length_c   1.000
_cell.angle_alpha   90.00
_cell.angle_beta   90.00
_cell.angle_gamma   90.00
#
_symmetry.space_group_name_H-M   'P 1'
#
loop_
_entity.id
_entity.type
_entity.pdbx_description
1 polymer ?
#
loop_
_entity_poly.entity_id
_entity_poly.type
_entity_poly.pdbx_seq_one_letter_code
_entity_poly.pdbx_strand_id
1 'polypeptide(L)'
;MELHSSLCYNGNMKVWLKYIIGIVLGILAALILPLDNAKAADFLSFLTELFIRFGRYLVVPLIFSTAIVSVNKLRTSKLVLKTISWTFLIIIVSSLILTLIGLCSILLVKLPRIPITVELVPEVYKLDIKQLILSIFPYSAFETLRDGTFILVSFVFACLIGWESGSELTMFKPIFSLADSCSKLFYNIAVFFTEIMAICTIAIMTNWMITFRSILKTGIYTPLILMLVCDLVIVIGLIYPLIIRFVCHDPHPYRVLYASIAPMLLGFVGGDTNLTLPLSIRHGKESLGIRRRVGGFTYPLFSVFARGGASLVVAISFILIWRSYSSLSFSFQDTLWIFLMAFSLPFLLGNIPSGVAFILLTIICEQYAKGFETSFLLLKPAALILCSFASIIDVATSMFGSYIVAAKTKMVEHHNIGHFI
;
A
#
# COMPACT_ATOMS: atom_id res chain seq x y z
N MET A 1 -7.48 30.94 16.81
CA MET A 1 -7.71 29.51 16.61
C MET A 1 -6.41 28.72 16.45
N GLU A 2 -5.30 29.35 16.87
CA GLU A 2 -3.93 28.78 16.89
C GLU A 2 -3.49 28.25 18.27
N LEU A 3 -4.33 28.39 19.30
CA LEU A 3 -3.98 28.05 20.69
C LEU A 3 -4.17 26.58 21.06
N HIS A 4 -4.79 25.75 20.19
CA HIS A 4 -4.98 24.31 20.50
C HIS A 4 -3.88 23.40 19.93
N SER A 5 -3.02 23.89 19.04
CA SER A 5 -1.91 23.10 18.48
C SER A 5 -0.65 23.10 19.35
N SER A 6 -0.53 24.04 20.29
CA SER A 6 0.67 24.17 21.15
C SER A 6 0.60 23.37 22.47
N LEU A 7 -0.56 22.85 22.85
CA LEU A 7 -0.75 22.15 24.14
C LEU A 7 -0.48 20.63 24.10
N CYS A 8 -0.33 20.01 22.92
CA CYS A 8 -0.04 18.58 22.80
C CYS A 8 1.43 18.23 22.52
N TYR A 9 2.34 19.21 22.46
CA TYR A 9 3.71 18.96 21.98
C TYR A 9 4.77 18.81 23.09
N ASN A 10 4.37 18.80 24.37
CA ASN A 10 5.32 18.60 25.48
C ASN A 10 5.30 17.14 25.96
N GLY A 11 6.27 16.33 25.49
CA GLY A 11 6.60 15.03 26.09
C GLY A 11 6.09 13.78 25.39
N ASN A 12 5.35 13.85 24.30
CA ASN A 12 4.85 12.66 23.61
C ASN A 12 5.92 12.04 22.69
N MET A 13 6.19 10.76 22.89
CA MET A 13 7.03 9.91 22.04
C MET A 13 6.58 10.01 20.58
N LYS A 14 7.53 10.12 19.65
CA LYS A 14 7.26 10.22 18.20
C LYS A 14 6.45 9.01 17.71
N VAL A 15 5.53 9.23 16.79
CA VAL A 15 4.60 8.18 16.31
C VAL A 15 5.36 6.98 15.74
N TRP A 16 6.37 7.22 14.89
CA TRP A 16 7.15 6.13 14.32
C TRP A 16 7.82 5.24 15.40
N LEU A 17 8.24 5.82 16.53
CA LEU A 17 8.86 5.08 17.64
C LEU A 17 7.83 4.16 18.33
N LYS A 18 6.57 4.61 18.46
CA LYS A 18 5.48 3.78 19.00
C LYS A 18 5.25 2.53 18.14
N TYR A 19 5.28 2.68 16.80
CA TYR A 19 5.15 1.55 15.88
C TYR A 19 6.34 0.59 15.96
N ILE A 20 7.57 1.09 16.06
CA ILE A 20 8.76 0.25 16.25
C ILE A 20 8.66 -0.53 17.58
N ILE A 21 8.29 0.13 18.66
CA ILE A 21 8.10 -0.53 19.97
C ILE A 21 7.01 -1.60 19.85
N GLY A 22 5.87 -1.30 19.20
CA GLY A 22 4.80 -2.26 18.95
C GLY A 22 5.29 -3.49 18.18
N ILE A 23 6.10 -3.30 17.16
CA ILE A 23 6.71 -4.39 16.38
C ILE A 23 7.68 -5.22 17.23
N VAL A 24 8.57 -4.57 17.96
CA VAL A 24 9.54 -5.27 18.84
C VAL A 24 8.82 -6.08 19.91
N LEU A 25 7.82 -5.50 20.55
CA LEU A 25 6.99 -6.22 21.54
C LEU A 25 6.23 -7.39 20.91
N GLY A 26 5.72 -7.22 19.67
CA GLY A 26 5.08 -8.29 18.92
C GLY A 26 6.03 -9.45 18.60
N ILE A 27 7.27 -9.15 18.21
CA ILE A 27 8.31 -10.17 17.98
C ILE A 27 8.63 -10.91 19.30
N LEU A 28 8.82 -10.19 20.40
CA LEU A 28 9.08 -10.79 21.70
C LEU A 28 7.90 -11.67 22.15
N ALA A 29 6.67 -11.21 21.99
CA ALA A 29 5.48 -12.00 22.30
C ALA A 29 5.42 -13.30 21.48
N ALA A 30 5.76 -13.25 20.19
CA ALA A 30 5.80 -14.43 19.33
C ALA A 30 6.88 -15.45 19.75
N LEU A 31 7.97 -15.00 20.40
CA LEU A 31 9.00 -15.91 20.93
C LEU A 31 8.58 -16.61 22.21
N ILE A 32 7.74 -15.97 23.02
CA ILE A 32 7.27 -16.48 24.31
C ILE A 32 6.06 -17.38 24.15
N LEU A 33 5.16 -17.07 23.21
CA LEU A 33 3.93 -17.84 22.98
C LEU A 33 4.24 -19.27 22.49
N PRO A 34 3.69 -20.31 23.16
CA PRO A 34 3.81 -21.68 22.68
C PRO A 34 3.05 -21.86 21.36
N LEU A 35 3.77 -22.27 20.31
CA LEU A 35 3.25 -22.48 18.95
C LEU A 35 2.24 -23.62 18.85
N ASP A 36 2.21 -24.52 19.84
CA ASP A 36 1.46 -25.78 19.80
C ASP A 36 0.02 -25.65 20.34
N ASN A 37 -0.38 -24.48 20.82
CA ASN A 37 -1.72 -24.27 21.36
C ASN A 37 -2.66 -23.69 20.29
N ALA A 38 -3.45 -24.56 19.66
CA ALA A 38 -4.42 -24.18 18.63
C ALA A 38 -5.39 -23.08 19.08
N LYS A 39 -5.86 -23.10 20.32
CA LYS A 39 -6.75 -22.06 20.87
C LYS A 39 -6.09 -20.69 20.94
N ALA A 40 -4.80 -20.65 21.28
CA ALA A 40 -4.05 -19.37 21.34
C ALA A 40 -3.82 -18.83 19.91
N ALA A 41 -3.55 -19.69 18.94
CA ALA A 41 -3.40 -19.29 17.54
C ALA A 41 -4.73 -18.76 16.96
N ASP A 42 -5.86 -19.43 17.22
CA ASP A 42 -7.19 -18.97 16.79
C ASP A 42 -7.56 -17.63 17.41
N PHE A 43 -7.31 -17.45 18.71
CA PHE A 43 -7.55 -16.17 19.38
C PHE A 43 -6.69 -15.05 18.82
N LEU A 44 -5.42 -15.31 18.53
CA LEU A 44 -4.50 -14.33 17.96
C LEU A 44 -4.90 -13.95 16.53
N SER A 45 -5.34 -14.92 15.73
CA SER A 45 -5.85 -14.65 14.37
C SER A 45 -7.11 -13.80 14.39
N PHE A 46 -8.05 -14.10 15.29
CA PHE A 46 -9.24 -13.28 15.52
C PHE A 46 -8.88 -11.85 15.93
N LEU A 47 -7.95 -11.69 16.88
CA LEU A 47 -7.52 -10.38 17.37
C LEU A 47 -6.83 -9.58 16.24
N THR A 48 -6.03 -10.25 15.43
CA THR A 48 -5.37 -9.64 14.27
C THR A 48 -6.39 -9.13 13.26
N GLU A 49 -7.40 -9.94 12.93
CA GLU A 49 -8.46 -9.54 12.00
C GLU A 49 -9.28 -8.37 12.56
N LEU A 50 -9.62 -8.41 13.86
CA LEU A 50 -10.32 -7.32 14.55
C LEU A 50 -9.55 -6.00 14.44
N PHE A 51 -8.24 -6.00 14.66
CA PHE A 51 -7.41 -4.80 14.60
C PHE A 51 -7.22 -4.30 13.16
N ILE A 52 -7.13 -5.17 12.17
CA ILE A 52 -7.11 -4.78 10.77
C ILE A 52 -8.43 -4.11 10.37
N ARG A 53 -9.57 -4.67 10.76
CA ARG A 53 -10.90 -4.07 10.54
C ARG A 53 -11.03 -2.72 11.25
N PHE A 54 -10.56 -2.63 12.49
CA PHE A 54 -10.52 -1.37 13.23
C PHE A 54 -9.71 -0.29 12.50
N GLY A 55 -8.52 -0.60 12.01
CA GLY A 55 -7.69 0.36 11.26
C GLY A 55 -8.31 0.81 9.95
N ARG A 56 -9.10 -0.05 9.30
CA ARG A 56 -9.83 0.29 8.06
C ARG A 56 -11.14 1.04 8.29
N TYR A 57 -11.69 1.01 9.48
CA TYR A 57 -13.04 1.50 9.79
C TYR A 57 -13.31 2.94 9.31
N LEU A 58 -12.32 3.81 9.44
CA LEU A 58 -12.43 5.22 9.08
C LEU A 58 -11.95 5.55 7.67
N VAL A 59 -11.42 4.60 6.94
CA VAL A 59 -10.76 4.87 5.64
C VAL A 59 -11.75 5.45 4.64
N VAL A 60 -12.92 4.84 4.47
CA VAL A 60 -13.93 5.29 3.49
C VAL A 60 -14.48 6.67 3.82
N PRO A 61 -15.02 6.97 5.03
CA PRO A 61 -15.53 8.30 5.34
C PRO A 61 -14.44 9.39 5.32
N LEU A 62 -13.21 9.06 5.70
CA LEU A 62 -12.08 9.97 5.61
C LEU A 62 -11.76 10.32 4.15
N ILE A 63 -11.64 9.31 3.27
CA ILE A 63 -11.35 9.53 1.85
C ILE A 63 -12.48 10.27 1.17
N PHE A 64 -13.72 9.86 1.39
CA PHE A 64 -14.89 10.49 0.80
C PHE A 64 -14.93 11.99 1.09
N SER A 65 -14.87 12.38 2.35
CA SER A 65 -14.91 13.78 2.74
C SER A 65 -13.68 14.58 2.31
N THR A 66 -12.46 13.97 2.40
CA THR A 66 -11.24 14.65 1.98
C THR A 66 -11.12 14.82 0.47
N ALA A 67 -11.60 13.85 -0.33
CA ALA A 67 -11.59 13.93 -1.78
C ALA A 67 -12.54 15.02 -2.30
N ILE A 68 -13.76 15.14 -1.75
CA ILE A 68 -14.69 16.24 -2.09
C ILE A 68 -14.00 17.60 -1.92
N VAL A 69 -13.41 17.82 -0.75
CA VAL A 69 -12.74 19.10 -0.44
C VAL A 69 -11.50 19.33 -1.33
N SER A 70 -10.74 18.27 -1.59
CA SER A 70 -9.52 18.37 -2.39
C SER A 70 -9.83 18.70 -3.84
N VAL A 71 -10.77 18.01 -4.46
CA VAL A 71 -11.16 18.26 -5.87
C VAL A 71 -11.76 19.64 -6.03
N ASN A 72 -12.65 20.07 -5.13
CA ASN A 72 -13.21 21.42 -5.15
C ASN A 72 -12.09 22.47 -5.10
N LYS A 73 -11.16 22.36 -4.13
CA LYS A 73 -10.05 23.31 -3.99
C LYS A 73 -9.05 23.26 -5.15
N LEU A 74 -8.82 22.09 -5.74
CA LEU A 74 -7.98 21.98 -6.93
C LEU A 74 -8.65 22.62 -8.15
N ARG A 75 -9.98 22.44 -8.33
CA ARG A 75 -10.76 23.06 -9.41
C ARG A 75 -10.71 24.58 -9.31
N THR A 76 -11.02 25.14 -8.16
CA THR A 76 -10.99 26.58 -7.92
C THR A 76 -9.61 27.22 -8.10
N SER A 77 -8.52 26.47 -7.80
CA SER A 77 -7.15 26.91 -8.02
C SER A 77 -6.59 26.60 -9.42
N LYS A 78 -7.40 26.02 -10.32
CA LYS A 78 -7.02 25.61 -11.69
C LYS A 78 -5.81 24.64 -11.75
N LEU A 79 -5.61 23.86 -10.68
CA LEU A 79 -4.49 22.91 -10.56
C LEU A 79 -4.88 21.45 -10.81
N VAL A 80 -6.15 21.16 -11.11
CA VAL A 80 -6.66 19.79 -11.29
C VAL A 80 -5.86 19.02 -12.32
N LEU A 81 -5.81 19.51 -13.56
CA LEU A 81 -5.13 18.82 -14.66
C LEU A 81 -3.65 18.57 -14.34
N LYS A 82 -2.97 19.56 -13.76
CA LYS A 82 -1.55 19.41 -13.38
C LYS A 82 -1.37 18.35 -12.30
N THR A 83 -2.24 18.32 -11.29
CA THR A 83 -2.17 17.33 -10.21
C THR A 83 -2.47 15.93 -10.74
N ILE A 84 -3.53 15.77 -11.54
CA ILE A 84 -3.91 14.50 -12.17
C ILE A 84 -2.75 13.97 -13.04
N SER A 85 -2.25 14.79 -13.98
CA SER A 85 -1.19 14.38 -14.90
C SER A 85 0.08 13.91 -14.15
N TRP A 86 0.53 14.65 -13.14
CA TRP A 86 1.69 14.25 -12.34
C TRP A 86 1.42 12.99 -11.53
N THR A 87 0.21 12.83 -10.97
CA THR A 87 -0.16 11.64 -10.19
C THR A 87 -0.12 10.39 -11.06
N PHE A 88 -0.80 10.40 -12.22
CA PHE A 88 -0.81 9.25 -13.13
C PHE A 88 0.58 8.97 -13.73
N LEU A 89 1.32 10.00 -14.10
CA LEU A 89 2.68 9.84 -14.61
C LEU A 89 3.58 9.13 -13.59
N ILE A 90 3.53 9.55 -12.32
CA ILE A 90 4.35 8.93 -11.27
C ILE A 90 3.90 7.49 -11.02
N ILE A 91 2.60 7.21 -10.99
CA ILE A 91 2.06 5.85 -10.85
C ILE A 91 2.58 4.94 -11.95
N ILE A 92 2.48 5.36 -13.22
CA ILE A 92 2.91 4.57 -14.37
C ILE A 92 4.43 4.36 -14.34
N VAL A 93 5.20 5.44 -14.16
CA VAL A 93 6.67 5.37 -14.16
C VAL A 93 7.20 4.55 -12.99
N SER A 94 6.63 4.72 -11.78
CA SER A 94 7.06 3.92 -10.62
C SER A 94 6.76 2.44 -10.80
N SER A 95 5.56 2.09 -11.29
CA SER A 95 5.21 0.69 -11.57
C SER A 95 6.11 0.08 -12.64
N LEU A 96 6.42 0.83 -13.70
CA LEU A 96 7.34 0.38 -14.77
C LEU A 96 8.75 0.13 -14.21
N ILE A 97 9.31 1.07 -13.46
CA ILE A 97 10.65 0.94 -12.85
C ILE A 97 10.67 -0.27 -11.91
N LEU A 98 9.67 -0.42 -11.04
CA LEU A 98 9.62 -1.52 -10.08
C LEU A 98 9.49 -2.89 -10.76
N THR A 99 8.67 -3.00 -11.81
CA THR A 99 8.56 -4.23 -12.60
C THR A 99 9.89 -4.59 -13.25
N LEU A 100 10.59 -3.59 -13.82
CA LEU A 100 11.92 -3.79 -14.41
C LEU A 100 12.93 -4.24 -13.36
N ILE A 101 12.95 -3.63 -12.17
CA ILE A 101 13.85 -4.03 -11.08
C ILE A 101 13.59 -5.48 -10.70
N GLY A 102 12.32 -5.89 -10.47
CA GLY A 102 11.98 -7.26 -10.13
C GLY A 102 12.40 -8.27 -11.19
N LEU A 103 12.26 -7.94 -12.48
CA LEU A 103 12.74 -8.79 -13.56
C LEU A 103 14.27 -8.84 -13.61
N CYS A 104 14.95 -7.71 -13.54
CA CYS A 104 16.41 -7.65 -13.59
C CYS A 104 17.02 -8.41 -12.41
N SER A 105 16.51 -8.23 -11.19
CA SER A 105 17.05 -8.87 -10.00
C SER A 105 16.97 -10.40 -10.09
N ILE A 106 15.83 -10.97 -10.48
CA ILE A 106 15.65 -12.44 -10.60
C ILE A 106 16.39 -13.02 -11.81
N LEU A 107 16.61 -12.26 -12.87
CA LEU A 107 17.36 -12.71 -14.03
C LEU A 107 18.88 -12.72 -13.76
N LEU A 108 19.37 -11.72 -13.01
CA LEU A 108 20.78 -11.62 -12.61
C LEU A 108 21.16 -12.65 -11.52
N VAL A 109 20.28 -12.80 -10.51
CA VAL A 109 20.51 -13.73 -9.40
C VAL A 109 19.72 -15.01 -9.64
N LYS A 110 20.44 -16.12 -9.83
CA LYS A 110 19.82 -17.44 -10.00
C LYS A 110 19.46 -18.02 -8.62
N LEU A 111 18.21 -17.87 -8.22
CA LEU A 111 17.69 -18.53 -7.01
C LEU A 111 17.63 -20.06 -7.17
N PRO A 112 17.85 -20.83 -6.09
CA PRO A 112 17.68 -22.28 -6.10
C PRO A 112 16.21 -22.64 -6.39
N ARG A 113 16.01 -23.80 -7.04
CA ARG A 113 14.68 -24.33 -7.33
C ARG A 113 13.99 -24.75 -6.04
N ILE A 114 12.71 -24.50 -5.96
CA ILE A 114 11.87 -24.97 -4.86
C ILE A 114 11.41 -26.38 -5.18
N PRO A 115 11.58 -27.36 -4.27
CA PRO A 115 11.09 -28.73 -4.48
C PRO A 115 9.57 -28.72 -4.59
N ILE A 116 9.05 -29.40 -5.62
CA ILE A 116 7.61 -29.50 -5.87
C ILE A 116 7.05 -30.58 -4.95
N THR A 117 6.23 -30.17 -3.98
CA THR A 117 5.41 -31.07 -3.18
C THR A 117 4.03 -31.15 -3.83
N VAL A 118 3.59 -32.35 -4.18
CA VAL A 118 2.26 -32.56 -4.77
C VAL A 118 1.23 -32.45 -3.64
N GLU A 119 0.62 -31.28 -3.50
CA GLU A 119 -0.55 -31.08 -2.63
C GLU A 119 -1.84 -31.19 -3.46
N LEU A 120 -2.91 -31.68 -2.82
CA LEU A 120 -4.24 -31.74 -3.40
C LEU A 120 -4.66 -30.35 -3.90
N VAL A 121 -5.10 -30.28 -5.15
CA VAL A 121 -5.48 -29.02 -5.82
C VAL A 121 -6.73 -28.47 -5.15
N PRO A 122 -6.65 -27.33 -4.43
CA PRO A 122 -7.86 -26.63 -4.01
C PRO A 122 -8.56 -26.01 -5.23
N GLU A 123 -9.86 -25.80 -5.14
CA GLU A 123 -10.59 -25.07 -6.18
C GLU A 123 -9.92 -23.76 -6.49
N VAL A 124 -9.53 -23.58 -7.75
CA VAL A 124 -8.88 -22.36 -8.22
C VAL A 124 -9.95 -21.27 -8.32
N TYR A 125 -9.76 -20.19 -7.60
CA TYR A 125 -10.63 -19.02 -7.69
C TYR A 125 -10.43 -18.34 -9.05
N LYS A 126 -11.37 -18.54 -9.97
CA LYS A 126 -11.33 -17.87 -11.28
C LYS A 126 -11.74 -16.41 -11.13
N LEU A 127 -10.78 -15.54 -11.35
CA LEU A 127 -11.02 -14.11 -11.31
C LEU A 127 -11.62 -13.65 -12.64
N ASP A 128 -12.86 -13.16 -12.62
CA ASP A 128 -13.47 -12.56 -13.81
C ASP A 128 -13.09 -11.08 -13.90
N ILE A 129 -12.17 -10.77 -14.84
CA ILE A 129 -11.69 -9.40 -15.10
C ILE A 129 -12.87 -8.46 -15.45
N LYS A 130 -13.91 -8.96 -16.15
CA LYS A 130 -15.09 -8.16 -16.49
C LYS A 130 -15.84 -7.74 -15.24
N GLN A 131 -16.02 -8.64 -14.27
CA GLN A 131 -16.68 -8.33 -13.00
C GLN A 131 -15.87 -7.31 -12.19
N LEU A 132 -14.54 -7.37 -12.23
CA LEU A 132 -13.68 -6.38 -11.56
C LEU A 132 -13.85 -4.97 -12.17
N ILE A 133 -13.93 -4.85 -13.48
CA ILE A 133 -14.18 -3.56 -14.14
C ILE A 133 -15.59 -3.06 -13.83
N LEU A 134 -16.59 -3.92 -13.86
CA LEU A 134 -17.97 -3.55 -13.53
C LEU A 134 -18.12 -3.13 -12.07
N SER A 135 -17.33 -3.69 -11.15
CA SER A 135 -17.35 -3.30 -9.72
C SER A 135 -16.89 -1.86 -9.46
N ILE A 136 -16.24 -1.20 -10.43
CA ILE A 136 -15.88 0.23 -10.33
C ILE A 136 -17.12 1.12 -10.32
N PHE A 137 -18.19 0.70 -11.02
CA PHE A 137 -19.47 1.39 -11.12
C PHE A 137 -20.62 0.49 -10.67
N PRO A 138 -20.83 0.34 -9.35
CA PRO A 138 -21.94 -0.46 -8.82
C PRO A 138 -23.28 0.17 -9.16
N TYR A 139 -24.37 -0.61 -9.06
CA TYR A 139 -25.73 -0.14 -9.38
C TYR A 139 -26.21 1.04 -8.53
N SER A 140 -25.62 1.23 -7.35
CA SER A 140 -25.94 2.35 -6.45
C SER A 140 -24.69 3.00 -5.89
N ALA A 141 -24.62 4.35 -5.98
CA ALA A 141 -23.54 5.12 -5.35
C ALA A 141 -23.51 4.96 -3.82
N PHE A 142 -24.64 4.66 -3.17
CA PHE A 142 -24.70 4.40 -1.73
C PHE A 142 -24.13 3.03 -1.33
N GLU A 143 -24.12 2.06 -2.23
CA GLU A 143 -23.49 0.76 -2.00
C GLU A 143 -21.99 0.91 -1.73
N THR A 144 -21.36 1.90 -2.36
CA THR A 144 -19.94 2.22 -2.17
C THR A 144 -19.61 2.66 -0.75
N LEU A 145 -20.53 3.32 -0.08
CA LEU A 145 -20.38 3.77 1.31
C LEU A 145 -20.70 2.65 2.30
N ARG A 146 -21.52 1.66 1.90
CA ARG A 146 -21.89 0.52 2.71
C ARG A 146 -20.80 -0.53 2.77
N ASP A 147 -20.18 -0.87 1.64
CA ASP A 147 -19.33 -2.05 1.50
C ASP A 147 -17.86 -1.83 1.88
N GLY A 148 -17.44 -0.62 2.22
CA GLY A 148 -16.13 -0.26 2.79
C GLY A 148 -14.88 -0.90 2.16
N THR A 149 -15.10 -1.90 1.30
CA THR A 149 -14.04 -2.70 0.67
C THR A 149 -13.43 -1.97 -0.52
N PHE A 150 -14.23 -1.16 -1.22
CA PHE A 150 -13.84 -0.54 -2.49
C PHE A 150 -13.62 0.97 -2.37
N ILE A 151 -12.39 1.34 -2.03
CA ILE A 151 -11.99 2.74 -1.89
C ILE A 151 -12.18 3.52 -3.19
N LEU A 152 -11.86 2.91 -4.34
CA LEU A 152 -11.92 3.58 -5.64
C LEU A 152 -13.32 4.10 -5.96
N VAL A 153 -14.34 3.30 -5.72
CA VAL A 153 -15.73 3.65 -6.04
C VAL A 153 -16.19 4.85 -5.19
N SER A 154 -15.90 4.81 -3.88
CA SER A 154 -16.18 5.92 -2.97
C SER A 154 -15.40 7.19 -3.35
N PHE A 155 -14.14 7.03 -3.79
CA PHE A 155 -13.30 8.14 -4.24
C PHE A 155 -13.84 8.77 -5.54
N VAL A 156 -14.24 7.97 -6.54
CA VAL A 156 -14.82 8.47 -7.79
C VAL A 156 -16.10 9.26 -7.52
N PHE A 157 -17.00 8.74 -6.68
CA PHE A 157 -18.21 9.44 -6.31
C PHE A 157 -17.90 10.77 -5.58
N ALA A 158 -16.94 10.76 -4.66
CA ALA A 158 -16.50 11.97 -3.98
C ALA A 158 -15.89 13.01 -4.95
N CYS A 159 -15.15 12.54 -5.98
CA CYS A 159 -14.60 13.42 -7.01
C CYS A 159 -15.69 14.10 -7.83
N LEU A 160 -16.77 13.39 -8.18
CA LEU A 160 -17.92 13.97 -8.90
C LEU A 160 -18.59 15.05 -8.07
N ILE A 161 -18.87 14.79 -6.78
CA ILE A 161 -19.45 15.80 -5.88
C ILE A 161 -18.52 17.01 -5.71
N GLY A 162 -17.22 16.76 -5.52
CA GLY A 162 -16.20 17.81 -5.38
C GLY A 162 -16.05 18.65 -6.65
N TRP A 163 -16.18 18.03 -7.81
CA TRP A 163 -16.17 18.70 -9.10
C TRP A 163 -17.37 19.63 -9.27
N GLU A 164 -18.58 19.12 -9.08
CA GLU A 164 -19.78 19.93 -9.22
C GLU A 164 -19.89 21.03 -8.16
N SER A 165 -19.55 20.75 -6.91
CA SER A 165 -19.54 21.77 -5.87
C SER A 165 -18.56 22.93 -6.11
N GLY A 166 -17.62 22.77 -7.03
CA GLY A 166 -16.69 23.82 -7.47
C GLY A 166 -17.18 24.63 -8.68
N SER A 167 -18.33 24.28 -9.30
CA SER A 167 -18.89 25.01 -10.44
C SER A 167 -19.60 26.31 -10.00
N GLU A 168 -20.45 26.20 -9.01
CA GLU A 168 -21.24 27.32 -8.44
C GLU A 168 -20.98 27.47 -6.94
N LEU A 169 -19.98 28.28 -6.61
CA LEU A 169 -19.50 28.44 -5.24
C LEU A 169 -20.56 28.99 -4.27
N THR A 170 -21.51 29.78 -4.76
CA THR A 170 -22.57 30.37 -3.94
C THR A 170 -23.64 29.35 -3.60
N MET A 171 -24.13 28.63 -4.58
CA MET A 171 -25.22 27.64 -4.42
C MET A 171 -24.76 26.43 -3.60
N PHE A 172 -23.59 25.88 -3.88
CA PHE A 172 -23.10 24.66 -3.24
C PHE A 172 -22.24 24.90 -1.98
N LYS A 173 -22.15 26.16 -1.51
CA LYS A 173 -21.42 26.53 -0.30
C LYS A 173 -21.79 25.69 0.94
N PRO A 174 -23.08 25.38 1.21
CA PRO A 174 -23.45 24.55 2.36
C PRO A 174 -22.87 23.13 2.27
N ILE A 175 -22.94 22.49 1.10
CA ILE A 175 -22.41 21.14 0.86
C ILE A 175 -20.90 21.12 1.05
N PHE A 176 -20.20 22.10 0.49
CA PHE A 176 -18.75 22.24 0.65
C PHE A 176 -18.36 22.47 2.11
N SER A 177 -19.08 23.33 2.84
CA SER A 177 -18.83 23.61 4.26
C SER A 177 -19.03 22.36 5.12
N LEU A 178 -20.08 21.59 4.84
CA LEU A 178 -20.33 20.31 5.49
C LEU A 178 -19.19 19.32 5.23
N ALA A 179 -18.79 19.14 3.97
CA ALA A 179 -17.70 18.26 3.59
C ALA A 179 -16.35 18.66 4.23
N ASP A 180 -16.05 19.98 4.31
CA ASP A 180 -14.83 20.48 4.96
C ASP A 180 -14.84 20.23 6.46
N SER A 181 -16.00 20.39 7.12
CA SER A 181 -16.18 20.09 8.54
C SER A 181 -16.08 18.59 8.82
N CYS A 182 -16.76 17.75 8.04
CA CYS A 182 -16.66 16.30 8.13
C CYS A 182 -15.22 15.81 7.92
N SER A 183 -14.52 16.34 6.92
CA SER A 183 -13.17 15.96 6.63
C SER A 183 -12.17 16.35 7.76
N LYS A 184 -12.40 17.45 8.48
CA LYS A 184 -11.62 17.80 9.68
C LYS A 184 -11.96 16.89 10.85
N LEU A 185 -13.26 16.58 11.03
CA LEU A 185 -13.72 15.66 12.07
C LEU A 185 -13.12 14.28 11.88
N PHE A 186 -13.26 13.68 10.69
CA PHE A 186 -12.72 12.35 10.41
C PHE A 186 -11.18 12.32 10.45
N TYR A 187 -10.52 13.42 10.08
CA TYR A 187 -9.07 13.52 10.25
C TYR A 187 -8.66 13.46 11.73
N ASN A 188 -9.34 14.20 12.61
CA ASN A 188 -9.04 14.17 14.04
C ASN A 188 -9.30 12.80 14.66
N ILE A 189 -10.39 12.13 14.26
CA ILE A 189 -10.68 10.76 14.69
C ILE A 189 -9.60 9.81 14.16
N ALA A 190 -9.18 9.98 12.89
CA ALA A 190 -8.12 9.16 12.31
C ALA A 190 -6.77 9.34 13.03
N VAL A 191 -6.43 10.54 13.49
CA VAL A 191 -5.24 10.77 14.34
C VAL A 191 -5.31 9.94 15.61
N PHE A 192 -6.46 9.94 16.30
CA PHE A 192 -6.67 9.10 17.49
C PHE A 192 -6.55 7.59 17.16
N PHE A 193 -7.16 7.14 16.07
CA PHE A 193 -7.06 5.74 15.62
C PHE A 193 -5.62 5.34 15.29
N THR A 194 -4.82 6.22 14.67
CA THR A 194 -3.41 5.92 14.37
C THR A 194 -2.55 5.75 15.64
N GLU A 195 -2.88 6.41 16.74
CA GLU A 195 -2.21 6.19 18.03
C GLU A 195 -2.56 4.81 18.61
N ILE A 196 -3.83 4.40 18.55
CA ILE A 196 -4.27 3.08 19.04
C ILE A 196 -3.68 1.98 18.16
N MET A 197 -3.61 2.18 16.84
CA MET A 197 -3.05 1.22 15.90
C MET A 197 -1.59 0.86 16.22
N ALA A 198 -0.82 1.78 16.81
CA ALA A 198 0.53 1.46 17.26
C ALA A 198 0.54 0.34 18.34
N ILE A 199 -0.47 0.28 19.20
CA ILE A 199 -0.66 -0.82 20.16
C ILE A 199 -1.16 -2.08 19.45
N CYS A 200 -2.11 -1.92 18.53
CA CYS A 200 -2.67 -3.04 17.76
C CYS A 200 -1.61 -3.77 16.92
N THR A 201 -0.54 -3.06 16.49
CA THR A 201 0.58 -3.68 15.76
C THR A 201 1.29 -4.77 16.55
N ILE A 202 1.20 -4.80 17.89
CA ILE A 202 1.75 -5.87 18.70
C ILE A 202 1.13 -7.22 18.31
N ALA A 203 -0.21 -7.30 18.31
CA ALA A 203 -0.90 -8.55 17.97
C ALA A 203 -0.72 -8.94 16.49
N ILE A 204 -0.78 -7.96 15.58
CA ILE A 204 -0.61 -8.20 14.15
C ILE A 204 0.80 -8.72 13.88
N MET A 205 1.84 -8.10 14.48
CA MET A 205 3.22 -8.53 14.34
C MET A 205 3.48 -9.90 14.99
N THR A 206 2.84 -10.19 16.13
CA THR A 206 2.94 -11.50 16.78
C THR A 206 2.44 -12.60 15.83
N ASN A 207 1.26 -12.42 15.23
CA ASN A 207 0.70 -13.37 14.27
C ASN A 207 1.58 -13.51 13.02
N TRP A 208 2.06 -12.38 12.49
CA TRP A 208 2.99 -12.36 11.37
C TRP A 208 4.28 -13.14 11.66
N MET A 209 4.88 -12.92 12.83
CA MET A 209 6.14 -13.56 13.23
C MET A 209 5.99 -15.06 13.47
N ILE A 210 4.85 -15.52 13.98
CA ILE A 210 4.55 -16.95 14.12
C ILE A 210 4.56 -17.64 12.75
N THR A 211 3.85 -17.05 11.78
CA THR A 211 3.81 -17.56 10.40
C THR A 211 5.20 -17.49 9.74
N PHE A 212 5.91 -16.39 9.89
CA PHE A 212 7.26 -16.21 9.37
C PHE A 212 8.24 -17.24 9.92
N ARG A 213 8.19 -17.51 11.23
CA ARG A 213 9.05 -18.50 11.89
C ARG A 213 8.82 -19.91 11.35
N SER A 214 7.57 -20.28 11.05
CA SER A 214 7.26 -21.58 10.44
C SER A 214 7.91 -21.73 9.06
N ILE A 215 7.89 -20.66 8.27
CA ILE A 215 8.48 -20.62 6.92
C ILE A 215 10.01 -20.67 6.98
N LEU A 216 10.63 -19.94 7.92
CA LEU A 216 12.09 -19.99 8.09
C LEU A 216 12.62 -21.36 8.50
N LYS A 217 11.84 -22.12 9.32
CA LYS A 217 12.23 -23.48 9.73
C LYS A 217 12.42 -24.42 8.54
N THR A 218 11.68 -24.24 7.46
CA THR A 218 11.81 -25.03 6.24
C THR A 218 13.07 -24.70 5.44
N GLY A 219 13.61 -23.48 5.59
CA GLY A 219 14.79 -22.98 4.87
C GLY A 219 14.61 -22.78 3.35
N ILE A 220 13.53 -23.29 2.78
CA ILE A 220 13.30 -23.35 1.33
C ILE A 220 13.13 -21.94 0.72
N TYR A 221 12.44 -21.05 1.43
CA TYR A 221 12.11 -19.69 0.95
C TYR A 221 13.16 -18.64 1.35
N THR A 222 14.18 -19.01 2.11
CA THR A 222 15.21 -18.06 2.59
C THR A 222 15.90 -17.28 1.46
N PRO A 223 16.31 -17.90 0.33
CA PRO A 223 16.92 -17.14 -0.76
C PRO A 223 15.97 -16.13 -1.42
N LEU A 224 14.67 -16.47 -1.52
CA LEU A 224 13.65 -15.56 -2.04
C LEU A 224 13.47 -14.35 -1.10
N ILE A 225 13.39 -14.60 0.20
CA ILE A 225 13.25 -13.54 1.20
C ILE A 225 14.45 -12.60 1.18
N LEU A 226 15.68 -13.15 1.12
CA LEU A 226 16.91 -12.37 1.04
C LEU A 226 16.92 -11.46 -0.19
N MET A 227 16.50 -11.98 -1.34
CA MET A 227 16.38 -11.20 -2.57
C MET A 227 15.37 -10.06 -2.43
N LEU A 228 14.17 -10.34 -1.88
CA LEU A 228 13.16 -9.31 -1.64
C LEU A 228 13.65 -8.22 -0.67
N VAL A 229 14.43 -8.59 0.35
CA VAL A 229 15.08 -7.63 1.27
C VAL A 229 16.10 -6.76 0.53
N CYS A 230 16.93 -7.34 -0.33
CA CYS A 230 17.89 -6.58 -1.13
C CYS A 230 17.20 -5.60 -2.06
N ASP A 231 16.15 -6.05 -2.77
CA ASP A 231 15.37 -5.19 -3.67
C ASP A 231 14.66 -4.07 -2.90
N LEU A 232 14.12 -4.36 -1.73
CA LEU A 232 13.50 -3.37 -0.86
C LEU A 232 14.49 -2.28 -0.44
N VAL A 233 15.70 -2.68 -0.01
CA VAL A 233 16.75 -1.73 0.39
C VAL A 233 17.20 -0.88 -0.80
N ILE A 234 17.35 -1.47 -1.98
CA ILE A 234 17.73 -0.75 -3.20
C ILE A 234 16.64 0.26 -3.59
N VAL A 235 15.36 -0.16 -3.59
CA VAL A 235 14.24 0.68 -4.01
C VAL A 235 14.04 1.83 -3.02
N ILE A 236 13.88 1.53 -1.73
CA ILE A 236 13.52 2.53 -0.71
C ILE A 236 14.74 3.35 -0.26
N GLY A 237 15.91 2.71 -0.14
CA GLY A 237 17.12 3.37 0.37
C GLY A 237 17.90 4.14 -0.69
N LEU A 238 17.84 3.73 -1.96
CA LEU A 238 18.63 4.33 -3.03
C LEU A 238 17.74 5.00 -4.09
N ILE A 239 16.85 4.24 -4.74
CA ILE A 239 16.14 4.73 -5.93
C ILE A 239 15.18 5.87 -5.59
N TYR A 240 14.34 5.74 -4.57
CA TYR A 240 13.38 6.78 -4.22
C TYR A 240 14.02 8.07 -3.74
N PRO A 241 15.00 8.08 -2.82
CA PRO A 241 15.72 9.29 -2.46
C PRO A 241 16.41 9.95 -3.66
N LEU A 242 16.96 9.13 -4.58
CA LEU A 242 17.63 9.61 -5.79
C LEU A 242 16.63 10.29 -6.73
N ILE A 243 15.43 9.71 -6.93
CA ILE A 243 14.36 10.33 -7.72
C ILE A 243 13.97 11.69 -7.11
N ILE A 244 13.79 11.78 -5.79
CA ILE A 244 13.47 13.07 -5.14
C ILE A 244 14.59 14.09 -5.36
N ARG A 245 15.83 13.69 -5.21
CA ARG A 245 16.98 14.57 -5.42
C ARG A 245 16.99 15.18 -6.82
N PHE A 246 16.78 14.34 -7.84
CA PHE A 246 16.83 14.79 -9.23
C PHE A 246 15.53 15.45 -9.71
N VAL A 247 14.37 14.88 -9.35
CA VAL A 247 13.08 15.40 -9.83
C VAL A 247 12.62 16.61 -9.05
N CYS A 248 12.75 16.61 -7.73
CA CYS A 248 12.29 17.73 -6.88
C CYS A 248 13.40 18.73 -6.54
N HIS A 249 14.67 18.42 -6.86
CA HIS A 249 15.86 19.22 -6.48
C HIS A 249 15.92 19.46 -4.95
N ASP A 250 15.41 18.51 -4.15
CA ASP A 250 15.44 18.61 -2.70
C ASP A 250 16.84 18.24 -2.18
N PRO A 251 17.50 19.10 -1.40
CA PRO A 251 18.83 18.82 -0.87
C PRO A 251 18.85 17.71 0.18
N HIS A 252 17.71 17.42 0.81
CA HIS A 252 17.59 16.43 1.89
C HIS A 252 16.55 15.34 1.56
N PRO A 253 16.78 14.48 0.57
CA PRO A 253 15.77 13.49 0.09
C PRO A 253 15.40 12.46 1.16
N TYR A 254 16.32 12.10 2.06
CA TYR A 254 16.08 11.14 3.15
C TYR A 254 15.07 11.63 4.20
N ARG A 255 14.73 12.91 4.20
CA ARG A 255 13.66 13.48 5.01
C ARG A 255 12.31 12.81 4.71
N VAL A 256 12.04 12.53 3.43
CA VAL A 256 10.79 11.86 3.02
C VAL A 256 10.79 10.42 3.49
N LEU A 257 11.93 9.73 3.40
CA LEU A 257 12.08 8.37 3.93
C LEU A 257 11.81 8.34 5.44
N TYR A 258 12.41 9.26 6.20
CA TYR A 258 12.21 9.34 7.64
C TYR A 258 10.72 9.54 8.02
N ALA A 259 10.01 10.44 7.33
CA ALA A 259 8.58 10.66 7.54
C ALA A 259 7.71 9.47 7.14
N SER A 260 8.22 8.57 6.29
CA SER A 260 7.48 7.43 5.76
C SER A 260 7.65 6.15 6.60
N ILE A 261 8.53 6.14 7.62
CA ILE A 261 8.86 4.94 8.40
C ILE A 261 7.61 4.31 9.01
N ALA A 262 6.79 5.07 9.73
CA ALA A 262 5.61 4.53 10.40
C ALA A 262 4.57 3.94 9.42
N PRO A 263 4.15 4.64 8.34
CA PRO A 263 3.28 4.06 7.33
C PRO A 263 3.87 2.80 6.68
N MET A 264 5.15 2.78 6.35
CA MET A 264 5.82 1.62 5.75
C MET A 264 5.85 0.42 6.69
N LEU A 265 6.14 0.61 7.97
CA LEU A 265 6.12 -0.45 8.96
C LEU A 265 4.72 -1.04 9.14
N LEU A 266 3.70 -0.19 9.22
CA LEU A 266 2.31 -0.66 9.29
C LEU A 266 1.91 -1.42 8.01
N GLY A 267 2.34 -0.95 6.84
CA GLY A 267 2.12 -1.62 5.56
C GLY A 267 2.78 -2.99 5.49
N PHE A 268 4.00 -3.11 5.99
CA PHE A 268 4.71 -4.39 6.06
C PHE A 268 3.99 -5.42 6.94
N VAL A 269 3.63 -5.01 8.15
CA VAL A 269 3.02 -5.92 9.14
C VAL A 269 1.58 -6.28 8.77
N GLY A 270 0.83 -5.30 8.23
CA GLY A 270 -0.57 -5.48 7.84
C GLY A 270 -0.78 -6.09 6.46
N GLY A 271 0.25 -6.07 5.59
CA GLY A 271 0.13 -6.55 4.20
C GLY A 271 -0.90 -5.80 3.35
N ASP A 272 -1.25 -4.56 3.75
CA ASP A 272 -2.35 -3.81 3.15
C ASP A 272 -2.05 -2.31 3.09
N THR A 273 -2.14 -1.73 1.89
CA THR A 273 -1.92 -0.30 1.67
C THR A 273 -3.07 0.56 2.18
N ASN A 274 -4.30 0.03 2.16
CA ASN A 274 -5.48 0.77 2.59
C ASN A 274 -5.49 0.99 4.11
N LEU A 275 -5.01 0.00 4.87
CA LEU A 275 -4.83 0.10 6.32
C LEU A 275 -3.89 1.26 6.70
N THR A 276 -2.88 1.54 5.89
CA THR A 276 -1.88 2.58 6.16
C THR A 276 -2.34 3.98 5.79
N LEU A 277 -3.46 4.11 5.07
CA LEU A 277 -3.87 5.35 4.43
C LEU A 277 -4.14 6.50 5.42
N PRO A 278 -4.83 6.29 6.57
CA PRO A 278 -4.99 7.34 7.58
C PRO A 278 -3.64 7.83 8.13
N LEU A 279 -2.72 6.91 8.38
CA LEU A 279 -1.38 7.21 8.88
C LEU A 279 -0.53 7.93 7.82
N SER A 280 -0.64 7.53 6.55
CA SER A 280 0.04 8.16 5.41
C SER A 280 -0.44 9.62 5.21
N ILE A 281 -1.75 9.86 5.29
CA ILE A 281 -2.33 11.22 5.22
C ILE A 281 -1.84 12.08 6.38
N ARG A 282 -1.79 11.52 7.59
CA ARG A 282 -1.28 12.21 8.79
C ARG A 282 0.18 12.61 8.63
N HIS A 283 1.07 11.67 8.33
CA HIS A 283 2.50 11.94 8.14
C HIS A 283 2.77 12.85 6.94
N GLY A 284 2.00 12.69 5.86
CA GLY A 284 2.08 13.58 4.70
C GLY A 284 1.76 15.02 5.05
N LYS A 285 0.77 15.28 5.88
CA LYS A 285 0.38 16.62 6.30
C LYS A 285 1.31 17.16 7.40
N GLU A 286 1.54 16.39 8.47
CA GLU A 286 2.19 16.88 9.70
C GLU A 286 3.73 16.84 9.60
N SER A 287 4.29 15.85 8.90
CA SER A 287 5.75 15.75 8.73
C SER A 287 6.23 16.31 7.38
N LEU A 288 5.62 15.91 6.27
CA LEU A 288 6.07 16.34 4.94
C LEU A 288 5.50 17.69 4.49
N GLY A 289 4.52 18.26 5.22
CA GLY A 289 3.90 19.54 4.87
C GLY A 289 3.10 19.51 3.58
N ILE A 290 2.60 18.35 3.15
CA ILE A 290 1.76 18.24 1.97
C ILE A 290 0.40 18.87 2.24
N ARG A 291 0.07 19.92 1.49
CA ARG A 291 -1.21 20.61 1.66
C ARG A 291 -2.39 19.68 1.41
N ARG A 292 -3.39 19.75 2.28
CA ARG A 292 -4.59 18.88 2.27
C ARG A 292 -5.27 18.79 0.90
N ARG A 293 -5.28 19.88 0.10
CA ARG A 293 -5.88 19.93 -1.24
C ARG A 293 -5.18 18.99 -2.25
N VAL A 294 -3.91 18.69 -2.06
CA VAL A 294 -3.17 17.72 -2.89
C VAL A 294 -3.20 16.34 -2.22
N GLY A 295 -2.85 16.26 -0.93
CA GLY A 295 -2.79 14.99 -0.22
C GLY A 295 -4.11 14.21 -0.21
N GLY A 296 -5.26 14.90 0.00
CA GLY A 296 -6.58 14.26 -0.01
C GLY A 296 -7.01 13.71 -1.38
N PHE A 297 -6.32 14.11 -2.46
CA PHE A 297 -6.50 13.57 -3.80
C PHE A 297 -5.47 12.49 -4.14
N THR A 298 -4.21 12.72 -3.82
CA THR A 298 -3.10 11.84 -4.24
C THR A 298 -3.04 10.55 -3.43
N TYR A 299 -3.15 10.61 -2.09
CA TYR A 299 -3.04 9.41 -1.25
C TYR A 299 -4.05 8.31 -1.60
N PRO A 300 -5.36 8.60 -1.79
CA PRO A 300 -6.31 7.58 -2.23
C PRO A 300 -5.96 6.97 -3.60
N LEU A 301 -5.55 7.79 -4.57
CA LEU A 301 -5.16 7.30 -5.90
C LEU A 301 -3.90 6.43 -5.85
N PHE A 302 -2.90 6.84 -5.09
CA PHE A 302 -1.70 6.02 -4.91
C PHE A 302 -2.02 4.72 -4.17
N SER A 303 -2.88 4.73 -3.16
CA SER A 303 -3.28 3.50 -2.45
C SER A 303 -3.97 2.49 -3.36
N VAL A 304 -4.72 2.96 -4.37
CA VAL A 304 -5.43 2.11 -5.33
C VAL A 304 -4.52 1.66 -6.47
N PHE A 305 -3.82 2.58 -7.11
CA PHE A 305 -3.14 2.34 -8.39
C PHE A 305 -1.62 2.15 -8.28
N ALA A 306 -0.97 2.63 -7.22
CA ALA A 306 0.48 2.46 -7.07
C ALA A 306 0.82 1.08 -6.50
N ARG A 307 0.62 0.05 -7.30
CA ARG A 307 0.85 -1.36 -7.00
C ARG A 307 2.15 -1.90 -7.61
N GLY A 308 3.12 -1.03 -7.82
CA GLY A 308 4.42 -1.40 -8.38
C GLY A 308 5.22 -2.36 -7.52
N GLY A 309 5.06 -2.32 -6.18
CA GLY A 309 5.64 -3.30 -5.26
C GLY A 309 5.07 -4.70 -5.48
N ALA A 310 3.74 -4.79 -5.70
CA ALA A 310 3.11 -6.05 -6.07
C ALA A 310 3.65 -6.55 -7.44
N SER A 311 3.84 -5.66 -8.42
CA SER A 311 4.42 -6.00 -9.73
C SER A 311 5.84 -6.57 -9.60
N LEU A 312 6.69 -5.94 -8.79
CA LEU A 312 8.05 -6.39 -8.51
C LEU A 312 8.06 -7.79 -7.90
N VAL A 313 7.30 -7.98 -6.83
CA VAL A 313 7.23 -9.25 -6.09
C VAL A 313 6.69 -10.37 -6.98
N VAL A 314 5.68 -10.09 -7.78
CA VAL A 314 5.06 -11.07 -8.67
C VAL A 314 6.00 -11.47 -9.82
N ALA A 315 6.70 -10.52 -10.41
CA ALA A 315 7.69 -10.80 -11.45
C ALA A 315 8.78 -11.76 -10.94
N ILE A 316 9.29 -11.53 -9.73
CA ILE A 316 10.27 -12.40 -9.07
C ILE A 316 9.66 -13.78 -8.80
N SER A 317 8.48 -13.80 -8.19
CA SER A 317 7.79 -15.03 -7.76
C SER A 317 7.44 -15.94 -8.93
N PHE A 318 6.91 -15.38 -10.02
CA PHE A 318 6.54 -16.15 -11.20
C PHE A 318 7.77 -16.77 -11.89
N ILE A 319 8.86 -16.02 -12.05
CA ILE A 319 10.08 -16.55 -12.64
C ILE A 319 10.70 -17.65 -11.75
N LEU A 320 10.63 -17.53 -10.43
CA LEU A 320 11.07 -18.56 -9.51
C LEU A 320 10.24 -19.85 -9.66
N ILE A 321 8.90 -19.71 -9.74
CA ILE A 321 8.00 -20.84 -10.02
C ILE A 321 8.38 -21.48 -11.36
N TRP A 322 8.49 -20.68 -12.41
CA TRP A 322 8.81 -21.17 -13.74
C TRP A 322 10.13 -21.98 -13.76
N ARG A 323 11.18 -21.46 -13.09
CA ARG A 323 12.47 -22.19 -12.96
C ARG A 323 12.35 -23.49 -12.15
N SER A 324 11.39 -23.57 -11.23
CA SER A 324 11.16 -24.77 -10.43
C SER A 324 10.45 -25.87 -11.22
N TYR A 325 9.51 -25.50 -12.10
CA TYR A 325 8.73 -26.43 -12.93
C TYR A 325 9.42 -26.75 -14.27
N SER A 326 10.20 -25.83 -14.84
CA SER A 326 10.82 -26.01 -16.15
C SER A 326 12.36 -25.97 -16.07
N SER A 327 12.99 -26.85 -16.83
CA SER A 327 14.44 -26.84 -17.06
C SER A 327 14.85 -26.01 -18.28
N LEU A 328 13.87 -25.54 -19.06
CA LEU A 328 14.11 -24.75 -20.28
C LEU A 328 14.64 -23.36 -19.95
N SER A 329 15.42 -22.79 -20.86
CA SER A 329 15.85 -21.40 -20.78
C SER A 329 14.70 -20.46 -21.12
N PHE A 330 14.65 -19.28 -20.47
CA PHE A 330 13.68 -18.24 -20.83
C PHE A 330 13.89 -17.74 -22.26
N SER A 331 12.80 -17.72 -23.02
CA SER A 331 12.76 -16.98 -24.28
C SER A 331 12.56 -15.49 -23.99
N PHE A 332 13.06 -14.64 -24.88
CA PHE A 332 12.79 -13.21 -24.83
C PHE A 332 11.27 -12.91 -24.88
N GLN A 333 10.52 -13.69 -25.64
CA GLN A 333 9.05 -13.57 -25.72
C GLN A 333 8.38 -13.84 -24.39
N ASP A 334 8.80 -14.89 -23.64
CA ASP A 334 8.26 -15.20 -22.31
C ASP A 334 8.59 -14.08 -21.32
N THR A 335 9.80 -13.54 -21.35
CA THR A 335 10.22 -12.42 -20.49
C THR A 335 9.38 -11.16 -20.77
N LEU A 336 9.15 -10.85 -22.03
CA LEU A 336 8.31 -9.71 -22.44
C LEU A 336 6.85 -9.89 -22.01
N TRP A 337 6.32 -11.10 -22.16
CA TRP A 337 4.97 -11.43 -21.72
C TRP A 337 4.82 -11.26 -20.19
N ILE A 338 5.77 -11.79 -19.42
CA ILE A 338 5.78 -11.65 -17.94
C ILE A 338 5.83 -10.16 -17.56
N PHE A 339 6.71 -9.40 -18.22
CA PHE A 339 6.80 -7.96 -17.99
C PHE A 339 5.47 -7.25 -18.21
N LEU A 340 4.83 -7.48 -19.35
CA LEU A 340 3.55 -6.86 -19.70
C LEU A 340 2.44 -7.24 -18.71
N MET A 341 2.36 -8.51 -18.34
CA MET A 341 1.34 -8.98 -17.39
C MET A 341 1.61 -8.45 -15.98
N ALA A 342 2.82 -8.54 -15.47
CA ALA A 342 3.18 -8.03 -14.16
C ALA A 342 3.05 -6.50 -14.05
N PHE A 343 3.21 -5.77 -15.15
CA PHE A 343 3.02 -4.32 -15.20
C PHE A 343 1.54 -3.92 -15.31
N SER A 344 0.74 -4.58 -16.17
CA SER A 344 -0.61 -4.14 -16.50
C SER A 344 -1.69 -4.63 -15.52
N LEU A 345 -1.61 -5.88 -15.06
CA LEU A 345 -2.64 -6.48 -14.20
C LEU A 345 -2.83 -5.76 -12.85
N PRO A 346 -1.79 -5.24 -12.17
CA PRO A 346 -1.96 -4.55 -10.89
C PRO A 346 -2.92 -3.37 -10.95
N PHE A 347 -3.00 -2.66 -12.08
CA PHE A 347 -3.92 -1.54 -12.28
C PHE A 347 -5.40 -1.98 -12.26
N LEU A 348 -5.68 -3.21 -12.70
CA LEU A 348 -7.04 -3.78 -12.66
C LEU A 348 -7.45 -4.24 -11.26
N LEU A 349 -6.48 -4.56 -10.41
CA LEU A 349 -6.70 -5.08 -9.05
C LEU A 349 -6.71 -3.98 -7.97
N GLY A 350 -6.79 -2.72 -8.36
CA GLY A 350 -6.79 -1.59 -7.44
C GLY A 350 -7.90 -1.63 -6.38
N ASN A 351 -9.00 -2.30 -6.67
CA ASN A 351 -10.12 -2.47 -5.74
C ASN A 351 -9.87 -3.53 -4.64
N ILE A 352 -8.88 -4.40 -4.78
CA ILE A 352 -8.63 -5.46 -3.81
C ILE A 352 -7.82 -4.89 -2.64
N PRO A 353 -8.32 -4.99 -1.39
CA PRO A 353 -7.70 -4.33 -0.25
C PRO A 353 -6.41 -4.99 0.24
N SER A 354 -6.28 -6.30 0.17
CA SER A 354 -5.13 -7.05 0.69
C SER A 354 -4.84 -8.29 -0.14
N GLY A 355 -3.64 -8.83 -0.02
CA GLY A 355 -3.26 -10.05 -0.74
C GLY A 355 -2.99 -9.86 -2.23
N VAL A 356 -2.92 -8.64 -2.73
CA VAL A 356 -2.83 -8.32 -4.16
C VAL A 356 -1.67 -9.05 -4.84
N ALA A 357 -0.49 -9.12 -4.24
CA ALA A 357 0.66 -9.78 -4.83
C ALA A 357 0.41 -11.28 -5.06
N PHE A 358 -0.22 -11.97 -4.11
CA PHE A 358 -0.52 -13.39 -4.27
C PHE A 358 -1.65 -13.65 -5.27
N ILE A 359 -2.69 -12.79 -5.28
CA ILE A 359 -3.77 -12.86 -6.26
C ILE A 359 -3.24 -12.61 -7.68
N LEU A 360 -2.37 -11.62 -7.86
CA LEU A 360 -1.70 -11.37 -9.14
C LEU A 360 -0.89 -12.58 -9.60
N LEU A 361 -0.15 -13.20 -8.68
CA LEU A 361 0.62 -14.40 -8.99
C LEU A 361 -0.29 -15.53 -9.48
N THR A 362 -1.43 -15.74 -8.82
CA THR A 362 -2.43 -16.73 -9.23
C THR A 362 -2.93 -16.46 -10.64
N ILE A 363 -3.31 -15.20 -10.95
CA ILE A 363 -3.81 -14.81 -12.27
C ILE A 363 -2.74 -15.02 -13.34
N ILE A 364 -1.51 -14.63 -13.09
CA ILE A 364 -0.42 -14.78 -14.07
C ILE A 364 -0.15 -16.27 -14.33
N CYS A 365 -0.15 -17.11 -13.29
CA CYS A 365 -0.01 -18.56 -13.48
C CYS A 365 -1.15 -19.16 -14.32
N GLU A 366 -2.39 -18.73 -14.07
CA GLU A 366 -3.57 -19.16 -14.83
C GLU A 366 -3.51 -18.68 -16.29
N GLN A 367 -3.16 -17.41 -16.51
CA GLN A 367 -3.09 -16.82 -17.86
C GLN A 367 -1.92 -17.35 -18.69
N TYR A 368 -0.80 -17.71 -18.07
CA TYR A 368 0.31 -18.31 -18.76
C TYR A 368 -0.04 -19.71 -19.28
N ALA A 369 -0.96 -20.41 -18.63
CA ALA A 369 -1.37 -21.78 -18.96
C ALA A 369 -0.15 -22.72 -19.06
N LYS A 370 -0.04 -23.53 -20.08
CA LYS A 370 1.08 -24.45 -20.34
C LYS A 370 1.42 -25.39 -19.16
N GLY A 371 0.42 -25.72 -18.31
CA GLY A 371 0.60 -26.57 -17.14
C GLY A 371 1.02 -25.84 -15.86
N PHE A 372 0.96 -24.50 -15.86
CA PHE A 372 1.30 -23.68 -14.71
C PHE A 372 0.10 -23.19 -13.88
N GLU A 373 -1.14 -23.61 -14.22
CA GLU A 373 -2.38 -23.08 -13.64
C GLU A 373 -2.42 -23.22 -12.11
N THR A 374 -1.84 -24.29 -11.56
CA THR A 374 -1.80 -24.56 -10.12
C THR A 374 -0.44 -24.29 -9.48
N SER A 375 0.54 -23.83 -10.25
CA SER A 375 1.93 -23.67 -9.80
C SER A 375 2.11 -22.60 -8.71
N PHE A 376 1.18 -21.65 -8.59
CA PHE A 376 1.18 -20.65 -7.50
C PHE A 376 1.10 -21.31 -6.10
N LEU A 377 0.61 -22.54 -5.99
CA LEU A 377 0.55 -23.28 -4.72
C LEU A 377 1.94 -23.51 -4.12
N LEU A 378 2.98 -23.54 -4.94
CA LEU A 378 4.38 -23.62 -4.50
C LEU A 378 4.77 -22.47 -3.56
N LEU A 379 4.20 -21.26 -3.76
CA LEU A 379 4.46 -20.09 -2.95
C LEU A 379 3.33 -19.73 -1.98
N LYS A 380 2.26 -20.55 -1.91
CA LYS A 380 1.14 -20.33 -0.98
C LYS A 380 1.61 -20.20 0.48
N PRO A 381 2.54 -21.04 1.01
CA PRO A 381 3.04 -20.84 2.37
C PRO A 381 3.72 -19.49 2.58
N ALA A 382 4.40 -18.96 1.56
CA ALA A 382 5.09 -17.67 1.61
C ALA A 382 4.18 -16.47 1.27
N ALA A 383 2.89 -16.67 0.98
CA ALA A 383 1.97 -15.63 0.51
C ALA A 383 1.94 -14.39 1.41
N LEU A 384 1.92 -14.59 2.75
CA LEU A 384 1.95 -13.50 3.71
C LEU A 384 3.20 -12.62 3.54
N ILE A 385 4.37 -13.25 3.38
CA ILE A 385 5.65 -12.54 3.21
C ILE A 385 5.65 -11.76 1.90
N LEU A 386 5.23 -12.39 0.80
CA LEU A 386 5.13 -11.74 -0.51
C LEU A 386 4.24 -10.49 -0.44
N CYS A 387 3.08 -10.60 0.21
CA CYS A 387 2.17 -9.46 0.37
C CYS A 387 2.76 -8.37 1.26
N SER A 388 3.51 -8.72 2.31
CA SER A 388 4.19 -7.75 3.18
C SER A 388 5.25 -6.94 2.43
N PHE A 389 6.12 -7.60 1.64
CA PHE A 389 7.12 -6.93 0.82
C PHE A 389 6.50 -6.07 -0.28
N ALA A 390 5.42 -6.53 -0.91
CA ALA A 390 4.68 -5.73 -1.86
C ALA A 390 4.10 -4.47 -1.22
N SER A 391 3.42 -4.62 -0.08
CA SER A 391 2.75 -3.51 0.61
C SER A 391 3.72 -2.44 1.11
N ILE A 392 4.89 -2.80 1.66
CA ILE A 392 5.85 -1.80 2.13
C ILE A 392 6.37 -0.93 0.98
N ILE A 393 6.63 -1.54 -0.21
CA ILE A 393 7.07 -0.82 -1.41
C ILE A 393 5.93 0.05 -1.96
N ASP A 394 4.69 -0.45 -1.98
CA ASP A 394 3.52 0.30 -2.44
C ASP A 394 3.23 1.50 -1.54
N VAL A 395 3.33 1.35 -0.22
CA VAL A 395 3.20 2.45 0.74
C VAL A 395 4.32 3.46 0.58
N ALA A 396 5.57 3.01 0.40
CA ALA A 396 6.68 3.91 0.09
C ALA A 396 6.39 4.70 -1.19
N THR A 397 5.93 4.03 -2.26
CA THR A 397 5.54 4.69 -3.52
C THR A 397 4.46 5.75 -3.29
N SER A 398 3.47 5.46 -2.45
CA SER A 398 2.41 6.42 -2.10
C SER A 398 2.95 7.66 -1.40
N MET A 399 3.85 7.49 -0.42
CA MET A 399 4.44 8.59 0.33
C MET A 399 5.36 9.45 -0.54
N PHE A 400 6.30 8.83 -1.25
CA PHE A 400 7.24 9.52 -2.13
C PHE A 400 6.53 10.15 -3.32
N GLY A 401 5.59 9.45 -3.95
CA GLY A 401 4.81 9.94 -5.07
C GLY A 401 3.95 11.14 -4.70
N SER A 402 3.23 11.09 -3.58
CA SER A 402 2.43 12.22 -3.10
C SER A 402 3.30 13.44 -2.79
N TYR A 403 4.50 13.23 -2.25
CA TYR A 403 5.46 14.31 -2.03
C TYR A 403 5.93 14.93 -3.35
N ILE A 404 6.28 14.12 -4.36
CA ILE A 404 6.71 14.61 -5.68
C ILE A 404 5.59 15.42 -6.35
N VAL A 405 4.34 14.94 -6.32
CA VAL A 405 3.18 15.68 -6.87
C VAL A 405 3.02 17.02 -6.16
N ALA A 406 3.11 17.04 -4.82
CA ALA A 406 2.98 18.24 -4.02
C ALA A 406 4.13 19.25 -4.32
N ALA A 407 5.36 18.78 -4.47
CA ALA A 407 6.51 19.60 -4.84
C ALA A 407 6.34 20.22 -6.25
N LYS A 408 5.94 19.41 -7.25
CA LYS A 408 5.72 19.89 -8.63
C LYS A 408 4.54 20.84 -8.77
N THR A 409 3.56 20.75 -7.88
CA THR A 409 2.43 21.70 -7.81
C THR A 409 2.69 22.88 -6.89
N LYS A 410 3.88 22.99 -6.26
CA LYS A 410 4.26 24.01 -5.29
C LYS A 410 3.32 24.05 -4.07
N MET A 411 2.93 22.88 -3.59
CA MET A 411 1.97 22.68 -2.50
C MET A 411 2.60 21.96 -1.30
N VAL A 412 3.88 22.19 -1.06
CA VAL A 412 4.63 21.70 0.11
C VAL A 412 4.91 22.87 1.03
N GLU A 413 4.62 22.71 2.31
CA GLU A 413 5.05 23.59 3.40
C GLU A 413 6.28 22.96 4.06
N HIS A 414 7.35 23.74 4.18
CA HIS A 414 8.57 23.20 4.76
C HIS A 414 8.46 23.14 6.29
N HIS A 415 8.43 21.91 6.83
CA HIS A 415 8.53 21.66 8.26
C HIS A 415 9.96 21.26 8.63
N ASN A 416 10.41 21.68 9.81
CA ASN A 416 11.72 21.28 10.33
C ASN A 416 11.66 19.79 10.76
N ILE A 417 12.72 19.01 10.47
CA ILE A 417 12.78 17.57 10.79
C ILE A 417 12.57 17.31 12.30
N GLY A 418 12.97 18.26 13.15
CA GLY A 418 12.73 18.16 14.60
C GLY A 418 11.25 18.11 14.99
N HIS A 419 10.35 18.65 14.14
CA HIS A 419 8.90 18.68 14.35
C HIS A 419 8.16 17.49 13.71
N PHE A 420 8.86 16.56 13.09
CA PHE A 420 8.25 15.36 12.54
C PHE A 420 7.70 14.49 13.67
N ILE A 421 6.47 14.03 13.48
CA ILE A 421 5.70 13.21 14.45
C ILE A 421 6.19 11.76 14.53
#